data_ffcffc395a18da7b555669cf46a87dfe
#
_entry.id   ffcffc395a18da7b555669cf46a87dfe
#
_cell.length_a   1.000
_cell.length_b   1.000
_cell.length_c   1.000
_cell.angle_alpha   90.00
_cell.angle_beta   90.00
_cell.angle_gamma   90.00
#
_symmetry.space_group_name_H-M   'P 1'
#
loop_
_entity.id
_entity.type
_entity.pdbx_description
1 polymer ?
#
loop_
_entity_poly.entity_id
_entity_poly.type
_entity_poly.pdbx_seq_one_letter_code
_entity_poly.pdbx_strand_id
1 'polypeptide(L)'
;MKPPKGHKIVAYKWVFKKKEGTTRVEASRFKALLVVKGYIQREGIDFNEAFSSVLRHSSIHVMLAMVALFDLELEELDVNTTFLHGELEEQIYMHQPEGFVIQGKEDHVCLLKKSLYGLK
;
A
#
# COMPACT_ATOMS: atom_id res chain seq x y z
N MET A 1 -17.34 0.54 -13.24
CA MET A 1 -17.19 1.70 -14.17
C MET A 1 -16.52 1.20 -15.45
N LYS A 2 -16.98 1.65 -16.60
CA LYS A 2 -16.28 1.31 -17.86
C LYS A 2 -14.93 2.01 -17.91
N PRO A 3 -13.91 1.37 -18.50
CA PRO A 3 -12.57 1.98 -18.58
C PRO A 3 -12.62 3.28 -19.38
N PRO A 4 -12.16 4.40 -18.85
CA PRO A 4 -12.10 5.66 -19.56
C PRO A 4 -11.02 5.64 -20.65
N LYS A 5 -11.30 6.31 -21.75
CA LYS A 5 -10.29 6.46 -22.83
C LYS A 5 -9.16 7.36 -22.36
N GLY A 6 -7.92 6.94 -22.58
CA GLY A 6 -6.73 7.73 -22.27
C GLY A 6 -6.14 7.52 -20.87
N HIS A 7 -6.79 6.79 -20.00
CA HIS A 7 -6.24 6.42 -18.70
C HIS A 7 -5.66 5.01 -18.72
N LYS A 8 -4.52 4.86 -18.06
CA LYS A 8 -3.88 3.56 -17.92
C LYS A 8 -4.49 2.81 -16.74
N ILE A 9 -4.86 1.56 -16.99
CA ILE A 9 -5.37 0.69 -15.94
C ILE A 9 -4.19 -0.01 -15.28
N VAL A 10 -4.05 0.13 -13.97
CA VAL A 10 -2.99 -0.53 -13.21
C VAL A 10 -3.35 -1.98 -12.94
N ALA A 11 -2.35 -2.85 -13.03
CA ALA A 11 -2.49 -4.25 -12.66
C ALA A 11 -2.30 -4.44 -11.16
N TYR A 12 -2.76 -5.56 -10.66
CA TYR A 12 -2.64 -5.96 -9.27
C TYR A 12 -2.00 -7.34 -9.14
N LYS A 13 -1.63 -7.69 -7.93
CA LYS A 13 -1.29 -9.07 -7.55
C LYS A 13 -1.78 -9.36 -6.14
N TRP A 14 -2.16 -10.60 -5.90
CA TRP A 14 -2.41 -11.11 -4.56
C TRP A 14 -1.11 -11.65 -3.97
N VAL A 15 -0.80 -11.25 -2.75
CA VAL A 15 0.30 -11.79 -1.96
C VAL A 15 -0.29 -12.57 -0.80
N PHE A 16 0.01 -13.87 -0.74
CA PHE A 16 -0.47 -14.76 0.32
C PHE A 16 0.68 -15.11 1.26
N LYS A 17 0.41 -15.04 2.55
CA LYS A 17 1.35 -15.42 3.59
C LYS A 17 0.65 -16.21 4.68
N LYS A 18 1.26 -17.33 5.06
CA LYS A 18 0.90 -18.06 6.26
C LYS A 18 1.76 -17.53 7.42
N LYS A 19 1.14 -17.01 8.45
CA LYS A 19 1.80 -16.73 9.73
C LYS A 19 1.70 -17.98 10.60
N GLU A 20 2.83 -18.56 10.94
CA GLU A 20 2.89 -19.59 11.97
C GLU A 20 2.67 -18.94 13.33
N GLY A 21 1.75 -19.50 14.10
CA GLY A 21 1.51 -19.04 15.46
C GLY A 21 2.65 -19.43 16.40
N THR A 22 2.93 -18.61 17.37
CA THR A 22 3.82 -18.95 18.48
C THR A 22 3.18 -20.05 19.34
N THR A 23 3.96 -21.04 19.69
CA THR A 23 3.59 -22.42 20.14
C THR A 23 2.61 -22.56 21.31
N ARG A 24 2.05 -21.50 21.89
CA ARG A 24 1.11 -21.61 23.03
C ARG A 24 -0.07 -20.62 23.04
N VAL A 25 -0.09 -19.61 22.19
CA VAL A 25 -1.07 -18.51 22.32
C VAL A 25 -1.80 -18.14 21.03
N GLU A 26 -1.23 -18.40 19.86
CA GLU A 26 -1.84 -18.01 18.58
C GLU A 26 -1.89 -19.16 17.58
N ALA A 27 -3.09 -19.40 17.03
CA ALA A 27 -3.27 -20.31 15.90
C ALA A 27 -2.62 -19.73 14.63
N SER A 28 -2.17 -20.61 13.72
CA SER A 28 -1.66 -20.19 12.41
C SER A 28 -2.73 -19.42 11.64
N ARG A 29 -2.35 -18.27 11.08
CA ARG A 29 -3.25 -17.41 10.29
C ARG A 29 -2.77 -17.28 8.85
N PHE A 30 -3.72 -17.29 7.93
CA PHE A 30 -3.46 -16.93 6.54
C PHE A 30 -3.73 -15.45 6.32
N LYS A 31 -2.81 -14.78 5.63
CA LYS A 31 -2.93 -13.38 5.27
C LYS A 31 -2.91 -13.24 3.75
N ALA A 32 -3.89 -12.56 3.20
CA ALA A 32 -3.92 -12.15 1.80
C ALA A 32 -3.79 -10.63 1.71
N LEU A 33 -2.91 -10.15 0.84
CA LEU A 33 -2.68 -8.74 0.61
C LEU A 33 -2.82 -8.43 -0.88
N LEU A 34 -3.70 -7.49 -1.21
CA LEU A 34 -3.83 -6.96 -2.56
C LEU A 34 -2.80 -5.85 -2.77
N VAL A 35 -1.95 -6.01 -3.76
CA VAL A 35 -0.87 -5.07 -4.08
C VAL A 35 -1.01 -4.60 -5.52
N VAL A 36 -0.95 -3.30 -5.74
CA VAL A 36 -0.94 -2.69 -7.07
C VAL A 36 0.47 -2.74 -7.65
N LYS A 37 0.57 -3.04 -8.94
CA LYS A 37 1.85 -3.00 -9.68
C LYS A 37 2.16 -1.56 -10.11
N GLY A 38 2.55 -0.72 -9.15
CA GLY A 38 2.79 0.71 -9.35
C GLY A 38 3.98 1.06 -10.25
N TYR A 39 4.88 0.12 -10.51
CA TYR A 39 6.00 0.34 -11.44
C TYR A 39 5.56 0.62 -12.90
N ILE A 40 4.31 0.35 -13.22
CA ILE A 40 3.73 0.65 -14.53
C ILE A 40 3.31 2.12 -14.63
N GLN A 41 3.14 2.82 -13.52
CA GLN A 41 2.75 4.22 -13.47
C GLN A 41 3.87 5.12 -14.00
N ARG A 42 3.49 6.17 -14.75
CA ARG A 42 4.41 7.15 -15.33
C ARG A 42 4.29 8.47 -14.59
N GLU A 43 5.44 9.03 -14.21
CA GLU A 43 5.50 10.37 -13.63
C GLU A 43 5.01 11.44 -14.63
N GLY A 44 4.25 12.39 -14.12
CA GLY A 44 3.65 13.47 -14.90
C GLY A 44 2.38 13.10 -15.68
N ILE A 45 2.03 11.81 -15.76
CA ILE A 45 0.82 11.31 -16.42
C ILE A 45 -0.12 10.63 -15.41
N ASP A 46 0.42 9.64 -14.70
CA ASP A 46 -0.35 8.83 -13.74
C ASP A 46 -0.17 9.32 -12.29
N PHE A 47 0.88 10.07 -12.01
CA PHE A 47 1.14 10.72 -10.71
C PHE A 47 2.05 11.94 -10.89
N ASN A 48 1.91 12.93 -10.03
CA ASN A 48 2.72 14.17 -10.10
C ASN A 48 4.00 14.08 -9.27
N GLU A 49 3.92 13.44 -8.12
CA GLU A 49 5.07 13.25 -7.23
C GLU A 49 5.08 11.82 -6.67
N ALA A 50 6.24 11.19 -6.69
CA ALA A 50 6.43 9.92 -6.01
C ALA A 50 6.69 10.17 -4.53
N PHE A 51 5.79 9.71 -3.67
CA PHE A 51 6.02 9.69 -2.23
C PHE A 51 6.83 8.45 -1.86
N SER A 52 8.08 8.66 -1.50
CA SER A 52 8.96 7.62 -0.97
C SER A 52 9.37 7.99 0.45
N SER A 53 8.77 7.32 1.41
CA SER A 53 9.17 7.42 2.81
C SER A 53 10.30 6.43 3.09
N VAL A 54 11.53 6.83 2.80
CA VAL A 54 12.73 6.05 3.16
C VAL A 54 13.43 6.74 4.31
N LEU A 55 13.39 6.11 5.48
CA LEU A 55 14.15 6.55 6.63
C LEU A 55 15.61 6.10 6.47
N ARG A 56 16.53 7.06 6.41
CA ARG A 56 17.96 6.76 6.36
C ARG A 56 18.44 6.25 7.71
N HIS A 57 19.34 5.25 7.73
CA HIS A 57 19.94 4.75 8.96
C HIS A 57 20.63 5.84 9.79
N SER A 58 21.27 6.82 9.11
CA SER A 58 21.87 7.97 9.78
C SER A 58 20.87 8.80 10.57
N SER A 59 19.64 8.99 10.05
CA SER A 59 18.58 9.72 10.76
C SER A 59 18.12 8.97 12.02
N ILE A 60 18.01 7.66 11.97
CA ILE A 60 17.68 6.83 13.13
C ILE A 60 18.76 6.94 14.19
N HIS A 61 20.05 6.86 13.81
CA HIS A 61 21.17 6.99 14.73
C HIS A 61 21.22 8.37 15.41
N VAL A 62 20.95 9.44 14.66
CA VAL A 62 20.86 10.81 15.22
C VAL A 62 19.74 10.91 16.24
N MET A 63 18.54 10.38 15.94
CA MET A 63 17.42 10.37 16.86
C MET A 63 17.72 9.61 18.14
N LEU A 64 18.31 8.42 18.03
CA LEU A 64 18.69 7.61 19.19
C LEU A 64 19.76 8.30 20.04
N ALA A 65 20.73 8.97 19.40
CA ALA A 65 21.75 9.76 20.10
C ALA A 65 21.13 10.94 20.85
N MET A 66 20.16 11.65 20.27
CA MET A 66 19.43 12.73 20.94
C MET A 66 18.62 12.22 22.14
N VAL A 67 17.96 11.07 22.00
CA VAL A 67 17.25 10.43 23.12
C VAL A 67 18.20 10.14 24.28
N ALA A 68 19.39 9.61 24.01
CA ALA A 68 20.40 9.31 25.02
C ALA A 68 21.02 10.56 25.66
N LEU A 69 21.30 11.60 24.87
CA LEU A 69 21.93 12.84 25.34
C LEU A 69 21.01 13.71 26.18
N PHE A 70 19.74 13.78 25.82
CA PHE A 70 18.75 14.66 26.44
C PHE A 70 17.79 13.92 27.39
N ASP A 71 18.04 12.65 27.64
CA ASP A 71 17.18 11.79 28.47
C ASP A 71 15.69 11.86 28.08
N LEU A 72 15.45 11.74 26.77
CA LEU A 72 14.11 11.82 26.19
C LEU A 72 13.44 10.44 26.24
N GLU A 73 12.13 10.45 26.36
CA GLU A 73 11.32 9.24 26.20
C GLU A 73 11.16 8.91 24.71
N LEU A 74 11.26 7.64 24.35
CA LEU A 74 11.07 7.13 22.99
C LEU A 74 9.87 6.21 22.95
N GLU A 75 8.91 6.54 22.09
CA GLU A 75 7.79 5.66 21.79
C GLU A 75 7.86 5.22 20.33
N GLU A 76 7.67 3.92 20.11
CA GLU A 76 7.52 3.34 18.78
C GLU A 76 6.06 2.98 18.55
N LEU A 77 5.45 3.61 17.57
CA LEU A 77 4.08 3.35 17.19
C LEU A 77 4.03 2.76 15.78
N ASP A 78 3.45 1.57 15.67
CA ASP A 78 3.14 0.95 14.39
C ASP A 78 1.65 1.04 14.10
N VAL A 79 1.29 1.86 13.12
CA VAL A 79 -0.10 2.02 12.71
C VAL A 79 -0.38 1.06 11.57
N ASN A 80 -1.22 0.06 11.83
CA ASN A 80 -1.70 -0.86 10.82
C ASN A 80 -2.44 -0.12 9.71
N THR A 81 -2.13 -0.45 8.47
CA THR A 81 -2.83 0.09 7.29
C THR A 81 -2.72 1.61 7.10
N THR A 82 -1.64 2.26 7.59
CA THR A 82 -1.44 3.71 7.45
C THR A 82 -1.58 4.19 6.00
N PHE A 83 -0.98 3.47 5.05
CA PHE A 83 -1.06 3.79 3.62
C PHE A 83 -2.45 3.59 3.02
N LEU A 84 -3.30 2.78 3.65
CA LEU A 84 -4.67 2.51 3.18
C LEU A 84 -5.67 3.57 3.62
N HIS A 85 -5.30 4.45 4.52
CA HIS A 85 -6.16 5.55 4.99
C HIS A 85 -6.06 6.82 4.15
N GLY A 86 -5.00 6.95 3.35
CA GLY A 86 -4.82 8.11 2.46
C GLY A 86 -5.87 8.16 1.36
N GLU A 87 -6.49 9.33 1.18
CA GLU A 87 -7.35 9.59 0.03
C GLU A 87 -6.49 9.91 -1.20
N LEU A 88 -6.92 9.46 -2.36
CA LEU A 88 -6.26 9.74 -3.62
C LEU A 88 -6.86 10.99 -4.26
N GLU A 89 -6.01 11.96 -4.55
CA GLU A 89 -6.38 13.14 -5.34
C GLU A 89 -6.43 12.82 -6.84
N GLU A 90 -5.66 11.81 -7.26
CA GLU A 90 -5.57 11.37 -8.64
C GLU A 90 -6.56 10.25 -8.95
N GLN A 91 -7.06 10.26 -10.19
CA GLN A 91 -7.96 9.19 -10.67
C GLN A 91 -7.13 7.99 -11.13
N ILE A 92 -7.09 6.95 -10.33
CA ILE A 92 -6.39 5.71 -10.62
C ILE A 92 -7.40 4.58 -10.82
N TYR A 93 -7.30 3.92 -11.96
CA TYR A 93 -8.15 2.79 -12.34
C TYR A 93 -7.37 1.48 -12.25
N MET A 94 -8.00 0.47 -11.67
CA MET A 94 -7.42 -0.85 -11.49
C MET A 94 -8.36 -1.93 -12.04
N HIS A 95 -7.80 -3.00 -12.57
CA HIS A 95 -8.60 -4.18 -12.92
C HIS A 95 -9.30 -4.76 -11.69
N GLN A 96 -10.50 -5.30 -11.89
CA GLN A 96 -11.23 -5.97 -10.81
C GLN A 96 -10.41 -7.15 -10.29
N PRO A 97 -10.16 -7.23 -8.96
CA PRO A 97 -9.39 -8.31 -8.38
C PRO A 97 -10.07 -9.67 -8.57
N GLU A 98 -9.27 -10.72 -8.77
CA GLU A 98 -9.75 -12.09 -8.80
C GLU A 98 -10.51 -12.43 -7.51
N GLY A 99 -11.68 -13.04 -7.65
CA GLY A 99 -12.59 -13.31 -6.55
C GLY A 99 -13.58 -12.19 -6.22
N PHE A 100 -13.40 -10.98 -6.79
CA PHE A 100 -14.26 -9.82 -6.59
C PHE A 100 -14.80 -9.25 -7.90
N VAL A 101 -14.75 -10.00 -8.97
CA VAL A 101 -15.30 -9.60 -10.27
C VAL A 101 -16.83 -9.64 -10.22
N ILE A 102 -17.46 -8.53 -10.58
CA ILE A 102 -18.93 -8.45 -10.62
C ILE A 102 -19.43 -9.14 -11.88
N GLN A 103 -20.33 -10.10 -11.69
CA GLN A 103 -20.95 -10.83 -12.79
C GLN A 103 -21.74 -9.89 -13.72
N GLY A 104 -21.50 -10.01 -15.02
CA GLY A 104 -22.09 -9.13 -16.04
C GLY A 104 -21.37 -7.79 -16.24
N LYS A 105 -20.27 -7.56 -15.52
CA LYS A 105 -19.43 -6.36 -15.60
C LYS A 105 -17.93 -6.67 -15.61
N GLU A 106 -17.57 -7.75 -16.26
CA GLU A 106 -16.20 -8.26 -16.31
C GLU A 106 -15.23 -7.29 -17.00
N ASP A 107 -15.73 -6.48 -17.93
CA ASP A 107 -14.99 -5.45 -18.66
C ASP A 107 -14.85 -4.11 -17.90
N HIS A 108 -15.49 -4.00 -16.73
CA HIS A 108 -15.43 -2.80 -15.92
C HIS A 108 -14.16 -2.77 -15.06
N VAL A 109 -13.75 -1.55 -14.70
CA VAL A 109 -12.59 -1.30 -13.84
C VAL A 109 -13.01 -0.63 -12.54
N CYS A 110 -12.16 -0.78 -11.52
CA CYS A 110 -12.35 -0.12 -10.23
C CYS A 110 -11.67 1.25 -10.24
N LEU A 111 -12.40 2.28 -9.82
CA LEU A 111 -11.80 3.56 -9.48
C LEU A 111 -11.33 3.49 -8.02
N LEU A 112 -10.05 3.68 -7.79
CA LEU A 112 -9.48 3.69 -6.44
C LEU A 112 -9.83 5.01 -5.74
N LYS A 113 -10.45 4.91 -4.58
CA LYS A 113 -10.75 6.06 -3.71
C LYS A 113 -9.68 6.31 -2.67
N LYS A 114 -8.97 5.25 -2.29
CA LYS A 114 -7.89 5.28 -1.29
C LYS A 114 -6.65 4.59 -1.81
N SER A 115 -5.52 4.97 -1.24
CA SER A 115 -4.23 4.38 -1.56
C SER A 115 -4.21 2.88 -1.26
N LEU A 116 -3.50 2.14 -2.08
CA LEU A 116 -3.18 0.73 -1.89
C LEU A 116 -1.66 0.54 -1.89
N TYR A 117 -1.20 -0.56 -1.30
CA TYR A 117 0.21 -0.94 -1.38
C TYR A 117 0.67 -1.09 -2.83
N GLY A 118 1.87 -0.62 -3.13
CA GLY A 118 2.48 -0.67 -4.45
C GLY A 118 2.21 0.53 -5.35
N LEU A 119 1.33 1.46 -4.99
CA LEU A 119 1.16 2.74 -5.68
C LEU A 119 2.38 3.66 -5.45
N LYS A 120 2.73 4.39 -6.46
CA LYS A 120 3.74 5.45 -6.37
C LYS A 120 3.16 6.76 -5.89
#